data_993dace28eb51edfa51526fe86c2c756
#
_entry.id   993dace28eb51edfa51526fe86c2c756
#
_cell.length_a   1.000
_cell.length_b   1.000
_cell.length_c   1.000
_cell.angle_alpha   90.00
_cell.angle_beta   90.00
_cell.angle_gamma   90.00
#
_symmetry.space_group_name_H-M   'P 1'
#
loop_
_entity.id
_entity.type
_entity.pdbx_description
1 polymer ?
#
loop_
_entity_poly.entity_id
_entity_poly.type
_entity_poly.pdbx_seq_one_letter_code
_entity_poly.pdbx_strand_id
1 'polypeptide(L)'
;RRRVTFALLTLVAIGLLLLIPDPSPLPPTPARGEAFAWNQDPVWEALEARSLAVRAMPNAEADAQVDSALVTLRASLDDLRALAEAPPRALGPAEQARLSRVEHAFFDAAATLAARPARAPELVELQSDLRQSMKQLSRTLPPSEATARRALYRALYGSRAALEEVMLQMPPADMPVRSEGVAEPSGSPSATLRGVTVYSGDILVSRGGAPTSALIARGNDYPGNFSHVALLHVSPAGEIETIEAHIERGVVVAGIDTYLADRKLRVMLLRPRAALPALTANPRLAHAAAERARRTALAEHIAYDFEGNRRDPSQLFCSEVVAQAYGAEGLALWEGLTTTSD
;
A
#
# COMPACT_ATOMS: atom_id res chain seq x y z
N ARG A 1 13.83 36.36 38.07
CA ARG A 1 14.18 37.26 36.95
C ARG A 1 14.91 36.54 35.83
N ARG A 2 16.01 35.79 36.07
CA ARG A 2 16.78 35.08 35.02
C ARG A 2 15.93 34.07 34.20
N ARG A 3 15.01 33.33 34.82
CA ARG A 3 14.13 32.35 34.12
C ARG A 3 13.12 33.03 33.20
N VAL A 4 12.58 34.18 33.60
CA VAL A 4 11.65 34.94 32.77
C VAL A 4 12.37 35.58 31.56
N THR A 5 13.59 36.08 31.75
CA THR A 5 14.41 36.61 30.65
C THR A 5 14.78 35.52 29.65
N PHE A 6 15.11 34.31 30.11
CA PHE A 6 15.42 33.17 29.26
C PHE A 6 14.18 32.75 28.44
N ALA A 7 13.01 32.61 29.08
CA ALA A 7 11.77 32.27 28.39
C ALA A 7 11.39 33.36 27.34
N LEU A 8 11.58 34.61 27.64
CA LEU A 8 11.31 35.71 26.70
C LEU A 8 12.26 35.65 25.49
N LEU A 9 13.54 35.42 25.71
CA LEU A 9 14.54 35.25 24.65
C LEU A 9 14.25 34.04 23.77
N THR A 10 13.80 32.94 24.35
CA THR A 10 13.41 31.73 23.60
C THR A 10 12.19 32.00 22.73
N LEU A 11 11.16 32.70 23.26
CA LEU A 11 9.97 33.08 22.48
C LEU A 11 10.32 34.02 21.33
N VAL A 12 11.21 34.99 21.58
CA VAL A 12 11.69 35.87 20.53
C VAL A 12 12.47 35.10 19.44
N ALA A 13 13.33 34.19 19.86
CA ALA A 13 14.09 33.35 18.90
C ALA A 13 13.16 32.48 18.05
N ILE A 14 12.14 31.85 18.66
CA ILE A 14 11.13 31.08 17.93
C ILE A 14 10.33 31.98 16.98
N GLY A 15 9.92 33.18 17.45
CA GLY A 15 9.25 34.16 16.61
C GLY A 15 10.07 34.59 15.42
N LEU A 16 11.37 34.80 15.60
CA LEU A 16 12.31 35.16 14.52
C LEU A 16 12.50 33.99 13.53
N LEU A 17 12.55 32.72 14.02
CA LEU A 17 12.61 31.53 13.17
C LEU A 17 11.35 31.39 12.31
N LEU A 18 10.18 31.69 12.85
CA LEU A 18 8.91 31.64 12.10
C LEU A 18 8.79 32.80 11.06
N LEU A 19 9.62 33.82 11.15
CA LEU A 19 9.69 34.93 10.17
C LEU A 19 10.71 34.65 9.06
N ILE A 20 11.50 33.57 9.12
CA ILE A 20 12.37 33.17 8.03
C ILE A 20 11.47 32.75 6.87
N PRO A 21 11.53 33.43 5.71
CA PRO A 21 10.74 33.00 4.56
C PRO A 21 11.13 31.58 4.16
N ASP A 22 10.14 30.75 3.91
CA ASP A 22 10.40 29.44 3.29
C ASP A 22 11.12 29.69 1.95
N PRO A 23 12.36 29.22 1.78
CA PRO A 23 13.11 29.41 0.55
C PRO A 23 12.48 28.72 -0.65
N SER A 24 11.57 27.79 -0.42
CA SER A 24 10.83 27.10 -1.47
C SER A 24 9.44 27.70 -1.57
N PRO A 25 9.14 28.53 -2.61
CA PRO A 25 7.77 28.95 -2.85
C PRO A 25 6.91 27.69 -3.00
N LEU A 26 5.82 27.62 -2.23
CA LEU A 26 4.84 26.57 -2.43
C LEU A 26 4.43 26.56 -3.91
N PRO A 27 4.41 25.40 -4.56
CA PRO A 27 3.93 25.33 -5.92
C PRO A 27 2.53 25.93 -5.98
N PRO A 28 2.19 26.64 -7.06
CA PRO A 28 0.87 27.25 -7.18
C PRO A 28 -0.19 26.14 -7.02
N THR A 29 -1.20 26.40 -6.22
CA THR A 29 -2.34 25.48 -6.11
C THR A 29 -2.96 25.32 -7.49
N PRO A 30 -3.01 24.13 -8.07
CA PRO A 30 -3.58 23.94 -9.41
C PRO A 30 -5.03 24.41 -9.42
N ALA A 31 -5.45 25.02 -10.50
CA ALA A 31 -6.84 25.37 -10.70
C ALA A 31 -7.69 24.10 -10.63
N ARG A 32 -8.92 24.20 -10.15
CA ARG A 32 -9.82 23.07 -9.95
C ARG A 32 -10.03 22.33 -11.28
N GLY A 33 -9.52 21.10 -11.38
CA GLY A 33 -9.57 20.27 -12.60
C GLY A 33 -8.28 20.21 -13.41
N GLU A 34 -7.21 20.93 -13.04
CA GLU A 34 -5.90 20.76 -13.64
C GLU A 34 -5.11 19.66 -12.93
N ALA A 35 -4.29 18.96 -13.71
CA ALA A 35 -3.37 17.96 -13.17
C ALA A 35 -2.34 18.66 -12.25
N PHE A 36 -2.08 18.09 -11.08
CA PHE A 36 -1.12 18.64 -10.15
C PHE A 36 0.30 18.21 -10.56
N ALA A 37 1.08 19.15 -11.09
CA ALA A 37 2.47 18.91 -11.46
C ALA A 37 3.38 19.14 -10.23
N TRP A 38 3.76 18.08 -9.53
CA TRP A 38 4.71 18.12 -8.42
C TRP A 38 6.15 18.20 -8.86
N ASN A 39 6.44 17.68 -10.04
CA ASN A 39 7.78 17.42 -10.47
C ASN A 39 7.91 17.76 -11.95
N GLN A 40 8.95 18.50 -12.27
CA GLN A 40 9.34 18.78 -13.65
C GLN A 40 10.37 17.74 -14.13
N ASP A 41 10.12 16.46 -13.85
CA ASP A 41 10.92 15.37 -14.36
C ASP A 41 10.50 15.09 -15.81
N PRO A 42 11.42 15.20 -16.79
CA PRO A 42 11.09 14.99 -18.19
C PRO A 42 10.47 13.62 -18.51
N VAL A 43 10.83 12.60 -17.75
CA VAL A 43 10.24 11.26 -17.90
C VAL A 43 8.77 11.25 -17.47
N TRP A 44 8.49 11.88 -16.33
CA TRP A 44 7.11 12.02 -15.83
C TRP A 44 6.26 12.83 -16.80
N GLU A 45 6.76 13.97 -17.25
CA GLU A 45 6.06 14.82 -18.24
C GLU A 45 5.73 14.05 -19.54
N ALA A 46 6.66 13.23 -20.03
CA ALA A 46 6.43 12.41 -21.22
C ALA A 46 5.34 11.33 -20.99
N LEU A 47 5.30 10.70 -19.80
CA LEU A 47 4.28 9.71 -19.45
C LEU A 47 2.91 10.36 -19.27
N GLU A 48 2.84 11.52 -18.66
CA GLU A 48 1.60 12.29 -18.51
C GLU A 48 1.07 12.75 -19.87
N ALA A 49 1.92 13.32 -20.72
CA ALA A 49 1.56 13.71 -22.07
C ALA A 49 1.02 12.52 -22.89
N ARG A 50 1.62 11.34 -22.74
CA ARG A 50 1.12 10.12 -23.37
C ARG A 50 -0.28 9.74 -22.88
N SER A 51 -0.50 9.75 -21.58
CA SER A 51 -1.82 9.45 -21.00
C SER A 51 -2.89 10.43 -21.49
N LEU A 52 -2.58 11.71 -21.52
CA LEU A 52 -3.48 12.76 -22.03
C LEU A 52 -3.77 12.57 -23.53
N ALA A 53 -2.76 12.26 -24.33
CA ALA A 53 -2.94 12.00 -25.77
C ALA A 53 -3.88 10.82 -26.00
N VAL A 54 -3.70 9.70 -25.29
CA VAL A 54 -4.57 8.52 -25.41
C VAL A 54 -6.00 8.83 -24.96
N ARG A 55 -6.17 9.63 -23.91
CA ARG A 55 -7.53 10.08 -23.45
C ARG A 55 -8.27 10.89 -24.52
N ALA A 56 -7.55 11.65 -25.32
CA ALA A 56 -8.12 12.48 -26.37
C ALA A 56 -8.51 11.69 -27.64
N MET A 57 -8.06 10.43 -27.76
CA MET A 57 -8.35 9.58 -28.94
C MET A 57 -9.79 9.04 -28.92
N PRO A 58 -10.36 8.70 -30.09
CA PRO A 58 -11.56 7.86 -30.16
C PRO A 58 -11.35 6.53 -29.41
N ASN A 59 -12.43 6.00 -28.83
CA ASN A 59 -12.33 4.80 -28.00
C ASN A 59 -11.62 3.63 -28.64
N ALA A 60 -11.95 3.31 -29.90
CA ALA A 60 -11.34 2.19 -30.62
C ALA A 60 -9.84 2.38 -30.87
N GLU A 61 -9.42 3.63 -31.13
CA GLU A 61 -8.01 3.95 -31.32
C GLU A 61 -7.23 3.88 -30.00
N ALA A 62 -7.80 4.41 -28.94
CA ALA A 62 -7.24 4.33 -27.59
C ALA A 62 -7.09 2.87 -27.13
N ASP A 63 -8.10 2.01 -27.40
CA ASP A 63 -8.04 0.59 -27.06
C ASP A 63 -6.95 -0.13 -27.89
N ALA A 64 -6.76 0.20 -29.16
CA ALA A 64 -5.67 -0.31 -29.97
C ALA A 64 -4.29 0.11 -29.44
N GLN A 65 -4.15 1.33 -28.92
CA GLN A 65 -2.91 1.77 -28.26
C GLN A 65 -2.62 0.95 -27.00
N VAL A 66 -3.65 0.68 -26.18
CA VAL A 66 -3.53 -0.18 -25.00
C VAL A 66 -3.10 -1.59 -25.39
N ASP A 67 -3.73 -2.18 -26.43
CA ASP A 67 -3.37 -3.51 -26.90
C ASP A 67 -1.91 -3.58 -27.36
N SER A 68 -1.45 -2.59 -28.11
CA SER A 68 -0.06 -2.49 -28.57
C SER A 68 0.92 -2.39 -27.39
N ALA A 69 0.62 -1.56 -26.39
CA ALA A 69 1.44 -1.40 -25.21
C ALA A 69 1.52 -2.70 -24.38
N LEU A 70 0.40 -3.40 -24.22
CA LEU A 70 0.34 -4.68 -23.51
C LEU A 70 1.09 -5.79 -24.25
N VAL A 71 1.01 -5.84 -25.56
CA VAL A 71 1.81 -6.78 -26.39
C VAL A 71 3.31 -6.54 -26.17
N THR A 72 3.74 -5.29 -26.21
CA THR A 72 5.15 -4.92 -25.99
C THR A 72 5.61 -5.31 -24.58
N LEU A 73 4.77 -5.06 -23.57
CA LEU A 73 5.08 -5.44 -22.20
C LEU A 73 5.17 -6.96 -22.04
N ARG A 74 4.22 -7.73 -22.60
CA ARG A 74 4.25 -9.21 -22.55
C ARG A 74 5.54 -9.75 -23.19
N ALA A 75 5.91 -9.27 -24.37
CA ALA A 75 7.15 -9.68 -25.03
C ALA A 75 8.40 -9.37 -24.15
N SER A 76 8.42 -8.23 -23.48
CA SER A 76 9.51 -7.87 -22.57
C SER A 76 9.55 -8.77 -21.32
N LEU A 77 8.39 -9.18 -20.80
CA LEU A 77 8.28 -10.11 -19.67
C LEU A 77 8.70 -11.54 -20.05
N ASP A 78 8.39 -11.99 -21.26
CA ASP A 78 8.84 -13.29 -21.76
C ASP A 78 10.38 -13.32 -21.90
N ASP A 79 10.99 -12.24 -22.39
CA ASP A 79 12.45 -12.09 -22.43
C ASP A 79 13.07 -12.08 -21.01
N LEU A 80 12.40 -11.45 -20.04
CA LEU A 80 12.81 -11.48 -18.62
C LEU A 80 12.67 -12.88 -18.01
N ARG A 81 11.61 -13.61 -18.32
CA ARG A 81 11.39 -14.98 -17.86
C ARG A 81 12.50 -15.90 -18.36
N ALA A 82 12.84 -15.81 -19.64
CA ALA A 82 13.95 -16.54 -20.22
C ALA A 82 15.29 -16.20 -19.54
N LEU A 83 15.49 -14.94 -19.14
CA LEU A 83 16.67 -14.54 -18.36
C LEU A 83 16.67 -15.18 -16.95
N ALA A 84 15.51 -15.23 -16.30
CA ALA A 84 15.39 -15.78 -14.94
C ALA A 84 15.55 -17.31 -14.89
N GLU A 85 15.29 -18.00 -15.99
CA GLU A 85 15.48 -19.45 -16.15
C GLU A 85 16.91 -19.83 -16.57
N ALA A 86 17.69 -18.85 -17.02
CA ALA A 86 19.09 -19.08 -17.42
C ALA A 86 19.99 -19.42 -16.21
N PRO A 87 21.12 -20.12 -16.45
CA PRO A 87 22.08 -20.39 -15.37
C PRO A 87 22.53 -19.14 -14.65
N PRO A 88 22.87 -19.23 -13.33
CA PRO A 88 23.35 -18.10 -12.54
C PRO A 88 24.54 -17.42 -13.18
N ARG A 89 24.45 -16.08 -13.30
CA ARG A 89 25.53 -15.25 -13.84
C ARG A 89 25.42 -13.83 -13.30
N ALA A 90 26.52 -13.09 -13.37
CA ALA A 90 26.52 -11.68 -13.03
C ALA A 90 25.62 -10.88 -13.99
N LEU A 91 25.03 -9.80 -13.51
CA LEU A 91 24.29 -8.85 -14.35
C LEU A 91 25.24 -8.02 -15.20
N GLY A 92 25.53 -8.54 -16.40
CA GLY A 92 26.26 -7.79 -17.42
C GLY A 92 25.39 -6.69 -18.08
N PRO A 93 26.00 -5.89 -18.98
CA PRO A 93 25.28 -4.82 -19.69
C PRO A 93 24.05 -5.31 -20.46
N ALA A 94 24.12 -6.51 -21.05
CA ALA A 94 23.01 -7.08 -21.80
C ALA A 94 21.81 -7.43 -20.91
N GLU A 95 22.04 -8.00 -19.74
CA GLU A 95 21.02 -8.32 -18.76
C GLU A 95 20.39 -7.04 -18.15
N GLN A 96 21.22 -6.04 -17.87
CA GLN A 96 20.74 -4.73 -17.42
C GLN A 96 19.86 -4.07 -18.48
N ALA A 97 20.22 -4.14 -19.74
CA ALA A 97 19.41 -3.63 -20.85
C ALA A 97 18.05 -4.35 -20.95
N ARG A 98 17.96 -5.66 -20.68
CA ARG A 98 16.69 -6.39 -20.63
C ARG A 98 15.80 -5.90 -19.49
N LEU A 99 16.36 -5.75 -18.28
CA LEU A 99 15.62 -5.21 -17.12
C LEU A 99 15.12 -3.79 -17.38
N SER A 100 15.95 -2.95 -18.00
CA SER A 100 15.57 -1.59 -18.38
C SER A 100 14.44 -1.58 -19.42
N ARG A 101 14.46 -2.49 -20.40
CA ARG A 101 13.35 -2.59 -21.38
C ARG A 101 12.03 -2.97 -20.70
N VAL A 102 12.04 -3.92 -19.78
CA VAL A 102 10.84 -4.29 -19.02
C VAL A 102 10.32 -3.10 -18.22
N GLU A 103 11.20 -2.36 -17.55
CA GLU A 103 10.85 -1.16 -16.79
C GLU A 103 10.16 -0.13 -17.72
N HIS A 104 10.76 0.24 -18.82
CA HIS A 104 10.21 1.18 -19.79
C HIS A 104 8.87 0.70 -20.37
N ALA A 105 8.80 -0.56 -20.79
CA ALA A 105 7.56 -1.13 -21.32
C ALA A 105 6.43 -1.11 -20.28
N PHE A 106 6.76 -1.31 -19.01
CA PHE A 106 5.79 -1.25 -17.92
C PHE A 106 5.27 0.18 -17.70
N PHE A 107 6.15 1.17 -17.67
CA PHE A 107 5.77 2.58 -17.55
C PHE A 107 4.95 3.05 -18.75
N ASP A 108 5.33 2.68 -19.95
CA ASP A 108 4.59 2.99 -21.18
C ASP A 108 3.19 2.38 -21.17
N ALA A 109 3.08 1.11 -20.77
CA ALA A 109 1.79 0.45 -20.63
C ALA A 109 0.93 1.11 -19.56
N ALA A 110 1.50 1.44 -18.40
CA ALA A 110 0.79 2.11 -17.31
C ALA A 110 0.26 3.48 -17.76
N ALA A 111 1.08 4.31 -18.39
CA ALA A 111 0.66 5.62 -18.87
C ALA A 111 -0.49 5.52 -19.89
N THR A 112 -0.46 4.50 -20.76
CA THR A 112 -1.50 4.22 -21.74
C THR A 112 -2.79 3.73 -21.07
N LEU A 113 -2.67 2.78 -20.12
CA LEU A 113 -3.82 2.23 -19.38
C LEU A 113 -4.43 3.24 -18.38
N ALA A 114 -3.68 4.23 -17.92
CA ALA A 114 -4.23 5.32 -17.10
C ALA A 114 -5.34 6.09 -17.82
N ALA A 115 -5.36 6.09 -19.16
CA ALA A 115 -6.45 6.62 -19.95
C ALA A 115 -7.65 5.65 -20.08
N ARG A 116 -7.45 4.36 -19.80
CA ARG A 116 -8.42 3.26 -19.90
C ARG A 116 -8.41 2.40 -18.63
N PRO A 117 -8.71 2.99 -17.44
CA PRO A 117 -8.51 2.33 -16.16
C PRO A 117 -9.34 1.04 -15.99
N ALA A 118 -10.45 0.89 -16.70
CA ALA A 118 -11.23 -0.36 -16.70
C ALA A 118 -10.41 -1.60 -17.13
N ARG A 119 -9.30 -1.40 -17.85
CA ARG A 119 -8.36 -2.45 -18.26
C ARG A 119 -7.21 -2.70 -17.26
N ALA A 120 -7.20 -2.03 -16.13
CA ALA A 120 -6.17 -2.23 -15.10
C ALA A 120 -5.98 -3.69 -14.63
N PRO A 121 -7.00 -4.57 -14.60
CA PRO A 121 -6.81 -5.99 -14.28
C PRO A 121 -5.72 -6.68 -15.11
N GLU A 122 -5.59 -6.33 -16.40
CA GLU A 122 -4.55 -6.89 -17.26
C GLU A 122 -3.15 -6.47 -16.80
N LEU A 123 -2.98 -5.23 -16.38
CA LEU A 123 -1.70 -4.76 -15.84
C LEU A 123 -1.37 -5.38 -14.47
N VAL A 124 -2.39 -5.66 -13.65
CA VAL A 124 -2.22 -6.38 -12.37
C VAL A 124 -1.64 -7.78 -12.60
N GLU A 125 -2.16 -8.52 -13.60
CA GLU A 125 -1.65 -9.83 -13.95
C GLU A 125 -0.18 -9.75 -14.43
N LEU A 126 0.13 -8.83 -15.33
CA LEU A 126 1.48 -8.64 -15.83
C LEU A 126 2.47 -8.19 -14.75
N GLN A 127 2.03 -7.38 -13.78
CA GLN A 127 2.85 -7.02 -12.63
C GLN A 127 3.14 -8.22 -11.72
N SER A 128 2.20 -9.15 -11.63
CA SER A 128 2.42 -10.39 -10.91
C SER A 128 3.43 -11.31 -11.61
N ASP A 129 3.35 -11.44 -12.92
CA ASP A 129 4.32 -12.18 -13.73
C ASP A 129 5.73 -11.58 -13.60
N LEU A 130 5.82 -10.25 -13.63
CA LEU A 130 7.08 -9.54 -13.36
C LEU A 130 7.65 -9.92 -11.98
N ARG A 131 6.81 -9.87 -10.93
CA ARG A 131 7.24 -10.22 -9.56
C ARG A 131 7.75 -11.65 -9.45
N GLN A 132 7.08 -12.60 -10.10
CA GLN A 132 7.50 -14.00 -10.11
C GLN A 132 8.86 -14.16 -10.81
N SER A 133 9.03 -13.56 -11.99
CA SER A 133 10.29 -13.58 -12.74
C SER A 133 11.43 -12.91 -11.94
N MET A 134 11.16 -11.78 -11.29
CA MET A 134 12.14 -11.10 -10.44
C MET A 134 12.51 -11.92 -9.19
N LYS A 135 11.53 -12.61 -8.58
CA LYS A 135 11.79 -13.53 -7.46
C LYS A 135 12.67 -14.71 -7.88
N GLN A 136 12.45 -15.25 -9.08
CA GLN A 136 13.30 -16.31 -9.62
C GLN A 136 14.71 -15.78 -9.93
N LEU A 137 14.82 -14.67 -10.63
CA LEU A 137 16.09 -14.02 -10.95
C LEU A 137 16.89 -13.66 -9.69
N SER A 138 16.24 -13.19 -8.62
CA SER A 138 16.90 -12.83 -7.36
C SER A 138 17.63 -14.01 -6.69
N ARG A 139 17.24 -15.26 -6.98
CA ARG A 139 17.91 -16.45 -6.45
C ARG A 139 19.28 -16.72 -7.12
N THR A 140 19.47 -16.16 -8.31
CA THR A 140 20.69 -16.35 -9.12
C THR A 140 21.64 -15.17 -9.03
N LEU A 141 21.19 -14.04 -8.46
CA LEU A 141 21.97 -12.83 -8.35
C LEU A 141 22.60 -12.71 -6.95
N PRO A 142 23.86 -12.30 -6.85
CA PRO A 142 24.50 -12.10 -5.56
C PRO A 142 23.86 -10.89 -4.85
N PRO A 143 23.27 -11.08 -3.66
CA PRO A 143 22.58 -9.99 -2.94
C PRO A 143 23.54 -8.91 -2.43
N SER A 144 24.83 -9.20 -2.35
CA SER A 144 25.89 -8.23 -2.01
C SER A 144 26.21 -7.26 -3.15
N GLU A 145 25.83 -7.59 -4.38
CA GLU A 145 26.13 -6.75 -5.54
C GLU A 145 25.14 -5.57 -5.63
N ALA A 146 25.66 -4.34 -5.53
CA ALA A 146 24.84 -3.13 -5.52
C ALA A 146 24.03 -2.95 -6.82
N THR A 147 24.59 -3.33 -7.97
CA THR A 147 23.94 -3.24 -9.27
C THR A 147 22.75 -4.18 -9.35
N ALA A 148 22.89 -5.42 -8.87
CA ALA A 148 21.81 -6.39 -8.84
C ALA A 148 20.66 -5.91 -7.93
N ARG A 149 20.99 -5.46 -6.70
CA ARG A 149 19.97 -4.91 -5.80
C ARG A 149 19.22 -3.72 -6.39
N ARG A 150 19.95 -2.79 -7.01
CA ARG A 150 19.34 -1.61 -7.65
C ARG A 150 18.41 -2.00 -8.80
N ALA A 151 18.81 -2.93 -9.65
CA ALA A 151 17.99 -3.40 -10.77
C ALA A 151 16.72 -4.09 -10.28
N LEU A 152 16.82 -4.99 -9.28
CA LEU A 152 15.68 -5.65 -8.65
C LEU A 152 14.72 -4.62 -7.99
N TYR A 153 15.29 -3.67 -7.25
CA TYR A 153 14.51 -2.63 -6.59
C TYR A 153 13.73 -1.78 -7.61
N ARG A 154 14.40 -1.28 -8.65
CA ARG A 154 13.76 -0.45 -9.69
C ARG A 154 12.64 -1.20 -10.39
N ALA A 155 12.86 -2.44 -10.80
CA ALA A 155 11.84 -3.24 -11.48
C ALA A 155 10.61 -3.49 -10.58
N LEU A 156 10.84 -3.88 -9.31
CA LEU A 156 9.75 -4.18 -8.38
C LEU A 156 8.98 -2.94 -7.91
N TYR A 157 9.69 -1.89 -7.50
CA TYR A 157 9.06 -0.68 -6.99
C TYR A 157 8.55 0.22 -8.09
N GLY A 158 9.28 0.33 -9.21
CA GLY A 158 8.84 1.10 -10.37
C GLY A 158 7.55 0.54 -10.97
N SER A 159 7.51 -0.76 -11.24
CA SER A 159 6.29 -1.39 -11.79
C SER A 159 5.09 -1.26 -10.85
N ARG A 160 5.33 -1.36 -9.53
CA ARG A 160 4.27 -1.15 -8.56
C ARG A 160 3.78 0.30 -8.54
N ALA A 161 4.69 1.27 -8.53
CA ALA A 161 4.32 2.69 -8.56
C ALA A 161 3.50 3.01 -9.82
N ALA A 162 3.93 2.52 -10.97
CA ALA A 162 3.20 2.69 -12.22
C ALA A 162 1.80 2.05 -12.19
N LEU A 163 1.67 0.84 -11.62
CA LEU A 163 0.36 0.21 -11.42
C LEU A 163 -0.52 1.03 -10.46
N GLU A 164 0.04 1.54 -9.36
CA GLU A 164 -0.67 2.36 -8.40
C GLU A 164 -1.22 3.65 -9.06
N GLU A 165 -0.47 4.27 -9.96
CA GLU A 165 -0.95 5.43 -10.74
C GLU A 165 -2.15 5.07 -11.63
N VAL A 166 -2.15 3.91 -12.27
CA VAL A 166 -3.32 3.44 -13.04
C VAL A 166 -4.52 3.23 -12.10
N MET A 167 -4.30 2.61 -10.94
CA MET A 167 -5.37 2.35 -9.98
C MET A 167 -5.95 3.64 -9.38
N LEU A 168 -5.16 4.72 -9.28
CA LEU A 168 -5.65 6.04 -8.87
C LEU A 168 -6.69 6.63 -9.84
N GLN A 169 -6.72 6.17 -11.07
CA GLN A 169 -7.69 6.60 -12.08
C GLN A 169 -9.00 5.78 -12.03
N MET A 170 -9.04 4.71 -11.24
CA MET A 170 -10.23 3.83 -11.14
C MET A 170 -11.18 4.28 -10.04
N PRO A 171 -12.51 4.10 -10.22
CA PRO A 171 -13.42 4.13 -9.09
C PRO A 171 -13.02 3.05 -8.06
N PRO A 172 -13.08 3.32 -6.74
CA PRO A 172 -12.75 2.33 -5.72
C PRO A 172 -13.57 1.02 -5.83
N ALA A 173 -14.80 1.13 -6.34
CA ALA A 173 -15.67 -0.03 -6.55
C ALA A 173 -15.14 -1.01 -7.61
N ASP A 174 -14.37 -0.52 -8.58
CA ASP A 174 -13.90 -1.30 -9.74
C ASP A 174 -12.49 -1.88 -9.53
N MET A 175 -11.90 -1.66 -8.36
CA MET A 175 -10.57 -2.20 -8.06
C MET A 175 -10.53 -3.72 -8.24
N PRO A 176 -9.53 -4.25 -8.97
CA PRO A 176 -9.42 -5.69 -9.23
C PRO A 176 -9.18 -6.47 -7.93
N VAL A 177 -9.82 -7.62 -7.83
CA VAL A 177 -9.63 -8.57 -6.72
C VAL A 177 -8.84 -9.75 -7.23
N ARG A 178 -7.82 -10.13 -6.45
CA ARG A 178 -7.00 -11.30 -6.71
C ARG A 178 -6.92 -12.17 -5.45
N SER A 179 -7.16 -13.45 -5.61
CA SER A 179 -6.95 -14.45 -4.56
C SER A 179 -5.78 -15.33 -4.94
N GLU A 180 -4.77 -15.42 -4.09
CA GLU A 180 -3.60 -16.26 -4.27
C GLU A 180 -3.44 -17.21 -3.09
N GLY A 181 -3.04 -18.43 -3.38
CA GLY A 181 -2.74 -19.47 -2.38
C GLY A 181 -3.97 -20.24 -1.91
N VAL A 182 -3.78 -20.99 -0.84
CA VAL A 182 -4.83 -21.81 -0.23
C VAL A 182 -5.62 -20.94 0.76
N ALA A 183 -6.93 -20.99 0.67
CA ALA A 183 -7.80 -20.32 1.62
C ALA A 183 -7.61 -20.97 3.01
N GLU A 184 -7.11 -20.20 3.98
CA GLU A 184 -6.98 -20.65 5.36
C GLU A 184 -8.38 -20.74 5.99
N PRO A 185 -8.76 -21.88 6.60
CA PRO A 185 -10.07 -22.02 7.25
C PRO A 185 -10.15 -21.18 8.53
N SER A 186 -11.39 -20.82 8.94
CA SER A 186 -11.64 -20.16 10.21
C SER A 186 -12.97 -20.65 10.81
N GLY A 187 -13.03 -20.77 12.13
CA GLY A 187 -14.27 -21.04 12.88
C GLY A 187 -15.08 -19.78 13.20
N SER A 188 -14.66 -18.62 12.75
CA SER A 188 -15.34 -17.35 12.95
C SER A 188 -16.52 -17.15 11.98
N PRO A 189 -17.49 -16.29 12.29
CA PRO A 189 -18.50 -15.84 11.32
C PRO A 189 -17.85 -15.30 10.05
N SER A 190 -18.48 -15.55 8.90
CA SER A 190 -17.95 -15.18 7.59
C SER A 190 -18.98 -14.44 6.74
N ALA A 191 -18.47 -13.69 5.77
CA ALA A 191 -19.25 -13.04 4.73
C ALA A 191 -18.46 -13.03 3.42
N THR A 192 -19.09 -12.61 2.34
CA THR A 192 -18.43 -12.45 1.04
C THR A 192 -18.18 -10.98 0.77
N LEU A 193 -16.92 -10.62 0.56
CA LEU A 193 -16.49 -9.28 0.16
C LEU A 193 -15.87 -9.35 -1.24
N ARG A 194 -16.54 -8.79 -2.24
CA ARG A 194 -16.06 -8.79 -3.64
C ARG A 194 -15.64 -10.19 -4.15
N GLY A 195 -16.43 -11.20 -3.84
CA GLY A 195 -16.16 -12.59 -4.25
C GLY A 195 -15.12 -13.33 -3.39
N VAL A 196 -14.54 -12.68 -2.38
CA VAL A 196 -13.62 -13.30 -1.42
C VAL A 196 -14.34 -13.58 -0.12
N THR A 197 -14.19 -14.80 0.42
CA THR A 197 -14.71 -15.12 1.76
C THR A 197 -13.81 -14.48 2.82
N VAL A 198 -14.39 -13.57 3.60
CA VAL A 198 -13.75 -12.92 4.75
C VAL A 198 -14.36 -13.44 6.04
N TYR A 199 -13.60 -13.42 7.13
CA TYR A 199 -14.03 -13.88 8.44
C TYR A 199 -13.82 -12.80 9.49
N SER A 200 -14.65 -12.82 10.51
CA SER A 200 -14.44 -11.99 11.69
C SER A 200 -13.10 -12.33 12.33
N GLY A 201 -12.28 -11.30 12.55
CA GLY A 201 -10.89 -11.43 12.97
C GLY A 201 -9.86 -11.39 11.84
N ASP A 202 -10.27 -11.38 10.57
CA ASP A 202 -9.32 -11.11 9.48
C ASP A 202 -8.73 -9.70 9.62
N ILE A 203 -7.50 -9.55 9.20
CA ILE A 203 -6.73 -8.31 9.29
C ILE A 203 -6.57 -7.74 7.89
N LEU A 204 -7.04 -6.53 7.66
CA LEU A 204 -6.80 -5.78 6.44
C LEU A 204 -5.55 -4.94 6.60
N VAL A 205 -4.62 -5.09 5.67
CA VAL A 205 -3.43 -4.24 5.57
C VAL A 205 -3.53 -3.48 4.26
N SER A 206 -3.57 -2.16 4.31
CA SER A 206 -3.84 -1.35 3.13
C SER A 206 -2.81 -0.26 2.88
N ARG A 207 -2.75 0.16 1.62
CA ARG A 207 -2.02 1.34 1.16
C ARG A 207 -3.04 2.33 0.65
N GLY A 208 -3.22 3.45 1.35
CA GLY A 208 -4.09 4.53 0.91
C GLY A 208 -3.48 5.32 -0.25
N GLY A 209 -4.34 5.99 -1.03
CA GLY A 209 -3.94 6.85 -2.15
C GLY A 209 -3.46 8.25 -1.72
N ALA A 210 -3.59 8.62 -0.44
CA ALA A 210 -3.18 9.93 0.06
C ALA A 210 -1.64 10.06 0.19
N PRO A 211 -1.08 11.28 0.06
CA PRO A 211 0.34 11.54 0.28
C PRO A 211 0.84 11.09 1.67
N THR A 212 0.06 11.31 2.72
CA THR A 212 0.34 10.83 4.08
C THR A 212 0.54 9.31 4.15
N SER A 213 -0.26 8.56 3.42
CA SER A 213 -0.09 7.10 3.32
C SER A 213 1.25 6.72 2.66
N ALA A 214 1.74 7.55 1.71
CA ALA A 214 3.06 7.36 1.11
C ALA A 214 4.18 7.57 2.14
N LEU A 215 4.07 8.61 2.95
CA LEU A 215 5.05 8.93 3.99
C LEU A 215 5.10 7.83 5.04
N ILE A 216 3.94 7.40 5.56
CA ILE A 216 3.87 6.31 6.54
C ILE A 216 4.49 5.02 5.98
N ALA A 217 4.17 4.64 4.72
CA ALA A 217 4.72 3.44 4.11
C ALA A 217 6.25 3.49 3.92
N ARG A 218 6.83 4.69 3.80
CA ARG A 218 8.27 4.91 3.61
C ARG A 218 9.01 5.23 4.91
N GLY A 219 8.31 5.60 5.95
CA GLY A 219 8.88 6.09 7.21
C GLY A 219 9.47 5.02 8.13
N ASN A 220 9.69 3.80 7.65
CA ASN A 220 10.33 2.72 8.39
C ASN A 220 11.73 2.44 7.85
N ASP A 221 12.58 1.81 8.67
CA ASP A 221 13.92 1.31 8.28
C ASP A 221 13.85 0.45 7.01
N TYR A 222 12.73 -0.23 6.80
CA TYR A 222 12.44 -1.00 5.60
C TYR A 222 11.18 -0.42 4.94
N PRO A 223 11.33 0.41 3.90
CA PRO A 223 10.20 0.98 3.19
C PRO A 223 9.16 -0.07 2.83
N GLY A 224 7.97 0.07 3.40
CA GLY A 224 6.89 -0.89 3.28
C GLY A 224 5.96 -0.60 2.10
N ASN A 225 5.06 -1.53 1.88
CA ASN A 225 4.04 -1.46 0.84
C ASN A 225 2.68 -1.01 1.38
N PHE A 226 2.59 -0.84 2.69
CA PHE A 226 1.34 -0.61 3.40
C PHE A 226 1.52 0.53 4.39
N SER A 227 0.42 1.21 4.69
CA SER A 227 0.40 2.37 5.58
C SER A 227 -0.68 2.29 6.64
N HIS A 228 -1.55 1.29 6.59
CA HIS A 228 -2.69 1.21 7.47
C HIS A 228 -3.12 -0.23 7.73
N VAL A 229 -3.65 -0.46 8.92
CA VAL A 229 -4.15 -1.77 9.38
C VAL A 229 -5.55 -1.57 9.95
N ALA A 230 -6.48 -2.49 9.63
CA ALA A 230 -7.81 -2.55 10.19
C ALA A 230 -8.16 -3.99 10.57
N LEU A 231 -8.98 -4.18 11.59
CA LEU A 231 -9.51 -5.47 12.02
C LEU A 231 -10.93 -5.63 11.47
N LEU A 232 -11.21 -6.76 10.83
CA LEU A 232 -12.56 -7.09 10.37
C LEU A 232 -13.41 -7.69 11.48
N HIS A 233 -14.61 -7.20 11.61
CA HIS A 233 -15.68 -7.85 12.36
C HIS A 233 -16.78 -8.28 11.38
N VAL A 234 -17.25 -9.51 11.49
CA VAL A 234 -18.42 -10.02 10.77
C VAL A 234 -19.47 -10.41 11.79
N SER A 235 -20.63 -9.78 11.70
CA SER A 235 -21.76 -10.09 12.57
C SER A 235 -22.38 -11.44 12.21
N PRO A 236 -23.19 -12.05 13.10
CA PRO A 236 -23.95 -13.25 12.75
C PRO A 236 -24.92 -13.06 11.58
N ALA A 237 -25.33 -11.83 11.29
CA ALA A 237 -26.17 -11.47 10.14
C ALA A 237 -25.37 -11.31 8.84
N GLY A 238 -24.02 -11.42 8.89
CA GLY A 238 -23.15 -11.27 7.73
C GLY A 238 -22.76 -9.82 7.42
N GLU A 239 -23.06 -8.87 8.31
CA GLU A 239 -22.61 -7.48 8.17
C GLU A 239 -21.11 -7.39 8.42
N ILE A 240 -20.41 -6.67 7.58
CA ILE A 240 -18.95 -6.50 7.64
C ILE A 240 -18.63 -5.09 8.14
N GLU A 241 -17.90 -5.00 9.24
CA GLU A 241 -17.39 -3.77 9.82
C GLU A 241 -15.86 -3.79 9.90
N THR A 242 -15.24 -2.63 9.91
CA THR A 242 -13.82 -2.44 10.24
C THR A 242 -13.68 -1.76 11.60
N ILE A 243 -12.67 -2.16 12.36
CA ILE A 243 -12.21 -1.47 13.56
C ILE A 243 -10.81 -0.97 13.25
N GLU A 244 -10.63 0.34 13.29
CA GLU A 244 -9.39 0.98 12.83
C GLU A 244 -9.14 2.31 13.55
N ALA A 245 -7.89 2.73 13.70
CA ALA A 245 -7.53 4.01 14.26
C ALA A 245 -7.28 5.04 13.14
N HIS A 246 -7.98 6.17 13.23
CA HIS A 246 -7.85 7.33 12.36
C HIS A 246 -7.18 8.49 13.09
N ILE A 247 -6.29 9.20 12.41
CA ILE A 247 -5.57 10.35 12.96
C ILE A 247 -6.52 11.38 13.57
N GLU A 248 -7.65 11.66 12.91
CA GLU A 248 -8.58 12.72 13.31
C GLU A 248 -9.65 12.26 14.31
N ARG A 249 -9.90 10.94 14.39
CA ARG A 249 -11.07 10.41 15.11
C ARG A 249 -10.73 9.39 16.19
N GLY A 250 -9.47 8.96 16.26
CA GLY A 250 -9.09 7.84 17.10
C GLY A 250 -9.64 6.51 16.57
N VAL A 251 -9.89 5.56 17.46
CA VAL A 251 -10.41 4.24 17.09
C VAL A 251 -11.90 4.32 16.77
N VAL A 252 -12.27 3.83 15.60
CA VAL A 252 -13.65 3.87 15.09
C VAL A 252 -14.09 2.50 14.59
N VAL A 253 -15.41 2.28 14.63
CA VAL A 253 -16.08 1.17 13.95
C VAL A 253 -16.82 1.75 12.75
N ALA A 254 -16.59 1.20 11.57
CA ALA A 254 -17.21 1.66 10.34
C ALA A 254 -17.65 0.46 9.47
N GLY A 255 -18.71 0.62 8.69
CA GLY A 255 -19.07 -0.37 7.69
C GLY A 255 -18.01 -0.51 6.61
N ILE A 256 -17.89 -1.70 6.04
CA ILE A 256 -16.84 -2.00 5.03
C ILE A 256 -16.92 -1.08 3.80
N ASP A 257 -18.12 -0.62 3.42
CA ASP A 257 -18.27 0.29 2.30
C ASP A 257 -17.63 1.66 2.57
N THR A 258 -17.69 2.15 3.83
CA THR A 258 -16.98 3.37 4.25
C THR A 258 -15.47 3.19 4.13
N TYR A 259 -14.94 2.04 4.57
CA TYR A 259 -13.53 1.71 4.44
C TYR A 259 -13.07 1.65 2.98
N LEU A 260 -13.88 1.05 2.09
CA LEU A 260 -13.56 0.91 0.68
C LEU A 260 -13.83 2.18 -0.14
N ALA A 261 -14.67 3.10 0.35
CA ALA A 261 -14.90 4.40 -0.30
C ALA A 261 -13.67 5.31 -0.24
N ASP A 262 -12.84 5.16 0.78
CA ASP A 262 -11.52 5.79 0.80
C ASP A 262 -10.61 5.11 -0.24
N ARG A 263 -9.90 5.94 -1.02
CA ARG A 263 -9.08 5.43 -2.13
C ARG A 263 -7.94 4.55 -1.62
N LYS A 264 -8.02 3.27 -1.92
CA LYS A 264 -7.00 2.27 -1.59
C LYS A 264 -6.28 1.83 -2.86
N LEU A 265 -4.97 1.92 -2.87
CA LEU A 265 -4.12 1.42 -3.98
C LEU A 265 -3.93 -0.09 -3.88
N ARG A 266 -4.04 -0.60 -2.66
CA ARG A 266 -3.88 -2.02 -2.34
C ARG A 266 -4.53 -2.33 -1.01
N VAL A 267 -5.19 -3.47 -0.97
CA VAL A 267 -5.64 -4.10 0.27
C VAL A 267 -5.19 -5.55 0.26
N MET A 268 -4.57 -5.98 1.34
CA MET A 268 -4.19 -7.38 1.56
C MET A 268 -4.95 -7.89 2.77
N LEU A 269 -5.56 -9.05 2.65
CA LEU A 269 -6.22 -9.74 3.75
C LEU A 269 -5.27 -10.77 4.35
N LEU A 270 -5.07 -10.70 5.64
CA LEU A 270 -4.29 -11.65 6.43
C LEU A 270 -5.21 -12.38 7.39
N ARG A 271 -4.94 -13.65 7.60
CA ARG A 271 -5.67 -14.51 8.54
C ARG A 271 -4.70 -15.31 9.38
N PRO A 272 -4.84 -15.36 10.71
CA PRO A 272 -4.08 -16.28 11.53
C PRO A 272 -4.32 -17.72 11.11
N ARG A 273 -3.27 -18.53 11.11
CA ARG A 273 -3.36 -19.94 10.68
C ARG A 273 -4.17 -20.75 11.67
N ALA A 274 -5.15 -21.50 11.18
CA ALA A 274 -6.02 -22.35 12.01
C ALA A 274 -5.23 -23.40 12.84
N ALA A 275 -4.05 -23.80 12.36
CA ALA A 275 -3.16 -24.73 13.07
C ALA A 275 -2.41 -24.11 14.26
N LEU A 276 -2.55 -22.79 14.53
CA LEU A 276 -1.98 -22.21 15.73
C LEU A 276 -2.61 -22.83 17.00
N PRO A 277 -1.82 -23.17 18.03
CA PRO A 277 -2.35 -23.84 19.23
C PRO A 277 -3.54 -23.11 19.86
N ALA A 278 -3.49 -21.77 19.92
CA ALA A 278 -4.59 -20.96 20.46
C ALA A 278 -5.88 -21.09 19.63
N LEU A 279 -5.77 -21.11 18.30
CA LEU A 279 -6.92 -21.28 17.39
C LEU A 279 -7.42 -22.71 17.32
N THR A 280 -6.52 -23.69 17.51
CA THR A 280 -6.93 -25.10 17.63
C THR A 280 -7.73 -25.30 18.93
N ALA A 281 -7.32 -24.67 20.03
CA ALA A 281 -8.02 -24.73 21.32
C ALA A 281 -9.34 -23.93 21.31
N ASN A 282 -9.36 -22.79 20.63
CA ASN A 282 -10.54 -21.94 20.47
C ASN A 282 -10.67 -21.46 19.02
N PRO A 283 -11.39 -22.19 18.15
CA PRO A 283 -11.56 -21.82 16.74
C PRO A 283 -12.25 -20.46 16.52
N ARG A 284 -12.91 -19.91 17.54
CA ARG A 284 -13.58 -18.61 17.51
C ARG A 284 -12.76 -17.49 18.14
N LEU A 285 -11.52 -17.73 18.52
CA LEU A 285 -10.65 -16.72 19.15
C LEU A 285 -10.54 -15.45 18.32
N ALA A 286 -10.37 -15.58 17.00
CA ALA A 286 -10.25 -14.42 16.10
C ALA A 286 -11.53 -13.56 16.12
N HIS A 287 -12.71 -14.18 16.14
CA HIS A 287 -13.96 -13.47 16.31
C HIS A 287 -14.07 -12.81 17.69
N ALA A 288 -13.66 -13.49 18.75
CA ALA A 288 -13.68 -12.94 20.11
C ALA A 288 -12.79 -11.67 20.19
N ALA A 289 -11.62 -11.69 19.57
CA ALA A 289 -10.74 -10.54 19.47
C ALA A 289 -11.41 -9.34 18.76
N ALA A 290 -12.01 -9.60 17.60
CA ALA A 290 -12.71 -8.57 16.83
C ALA A 290 -13.94 -8.02 17.59
N GLU A 291 -14.74 -8.88 18.19
CA GLU A 291 -15.91 -8.48 18.98
C GLU A 291 -15.53 -7.67 20.23
N ARG A 292 -14.43 -8.02 20.89
CA ARG A 292 -13.89 -7.22 22.00
C ARG A 292 -13.48 -5.83 21.52
N ALA A 293 -12.65 -5.75 20.48
CA ALA A 293 -12.19 -4.46 19.93
C ALA A 293 -13.38 -3.58 19.52
N ARG A 294 -14.36 -4.18 18.84
CA ARG A 294 -15.59 -3.49 18.44
C ARG A 294 -16.35 -2.92 19.65
N ARG A 295 -16.58 -3.74 20.68
CA ARG A 295 -17.31 -3.29 21.88
C ARG A 295 -16.58 -2.17 22.60
N THR A 296 -15.24 -2.26 22.73
CA THR A 296 -14.45 -1.22 23.36
C THR A 296 -14.52 0.09 22.57
N ALA A 297 -14.33 0.04 21.25
CA ALA A 297 -14.39 1.21 20.39
C ALA A 297 -15.78 1.89 20.34
N LEU A 298 -16.86 1.13 20.59
CA LEU A 298 -18.20 1.69 20.68
C LEU A 298 -18.54 2.24 22.08
N ALA A 299 -17.89 1.74 23.13
CA ALA A 299 -18.13 2.16 24.50
C ALA A 299 -17.28 3.35 24.94
N GLU A 300 -16.08 3.49 24.39
CA GLU A 300 -15.07 4.44 24.81
C GLU A 300 -14.46 5.16 23.62
N HIS A 301 -14.13 6.46 23.81
CA HIS A 301 -13.33 7.19 22.84
C HIS A 301 -11.85 6.90 23.10
N ILE A 302 -11.20 6.18 22.18
CA ILE A 302 -9.78 5.89 22.21
C ILE A 302 -9.11 6.82 21.21
N ALA A 303 -8.25 7.73 21.69
CA ALA A 303 -7.56 8.70 20.83
C ALA A 303 -6.54 8.02 19.89
N TYR A 304 -6.09 8.73 18.88
CA TYR A 304 -4.98 8.24 18.05
C TYR A 304 -3.65 8.43 18.78
N ASP A 305 -2.83 7.37 18.82
CA ASP A 305 -1.49 7.43 19.42
C ASP A 305 -0.50 8.03 18.42
N PHE A 306 0.02 9.23 18.71
CA PHE A 306 1.08 9.89 17.96
C PHE A 306 2.47 9.64 18.55
N GLU A 307 2.54 9.13 19.77
CA GLU A 307 3.81 8.96 20.50
C GLU A 307 4.37 7.54 20.37
N GLY A 308 3.56 6.59 19.87
CA GLY A 308 3.94 5.18 19.84
C GLY A 308 4.06 4.55 21.23
N ASN A 309 3.32 5.07 22.22
CA ASN A 309 3.35 4.61 23.59
C ASN A 309 2.43 3.41 23.81
N ARG A 310 2.89 2.23 23.45
CA ARG A 310 2.16 0.95 23.57
C ARG A 310 1.65 0.59 24.97
N ARG A 311 2.05 1.33 26.00
CA ARG A 311 1.62 1.10 27.38
C ARG A 311 0.39 1.90 27.76
N ASP A 312 -0.03 2.85 26.95
CA ASP A 312 -1.20 3.67 27.20
C ASP A 312 -2.40 3.16 26.38
N PRO A 313 -3.34 2.44 26.99
CA PRO A 313 -4.49 1.90 26.28
C PRO A 313 -5.54 2.96 25.92
N SER A 314 -5.40 4.20 26.39
CA SER A 314 -6.32 5.30 26.09
C SER A 314 -6.10 5.91 24.71
N GLN A 315 -4.99 5.54 24.03
CA GLN A 315 -4.65 5.96 22.69
C GLN A 315 -4.01 4.81 21.92
N LEU A 316 -4.40 4.64 20.65
CA LEU A 316 -3.92 3.55 19.82
C LEU A 316 -3.68 4.03 18.38
N PHE A 317 -2.60 3.58 17.76
CA PHE A 317 -2.49 3.66 16.31
C PHE A 317 -2.94 2.35 15.63
N CYS A 318 -3.04 2.36 14.31
CA CYS A 318 -3.77 1.33 13.57
C CYS A 318 -3.32 -0.11 13.83
N SER A 319 -2.01 -0.40 13.94
CA SER A 319 -1.54 -1.76 14.22
C SER A 319 -1.71 -2.19 15.66
N GLU A 320 -1.76 -1.24 16.61
CA GLU A 320 -2.00 -1.54 18.03
C GLU A 320 -3.42 -2.01 18.28
N VAL A 321 -4.41 -1.49 17.56
CA VAL A 321 -5.80 -1.97 17.62
C VAL A 321 -5.84 -3.48 17.42
N VAL A 322 -5.16 -3.98 16.40
CA VAL A 322 -5.12 -5.40 16.08
C VAL A 322 -4.29 -6.19 17.09
N ALA A 323 -3.11 -5.67 17.47
CA ALA A 323 -2.22 -6.33 18.42
C ALA A 323 -2.87 -6.49 19.80
N GLN A 324 -3.54 -5.43 20.29
CA GLN A 324 -4.24 -5.47 21.57
C GLN A 324 -5.46 -6.40 21.53
N ALA A 325 -6.24 -6.37 20.44
CA ALA A 325 -7.40 -7.23 20.28
C ALA A 325 -7.02 -8.72 20.40
N TYR A 326 -6.00 -9.14 19.67
CA TYR A 326 -5.52 -10.52 19.70
C TYR A 326 -4.77 -10.85 21.01
N GLY A 327 -3.97 -9.92 21.51
CA GLY A 327 -3.25 -10.09 22.77
C GLY A 327 -4.17 -10.31 23.96
N ALA A 328 -5.32 -9.62 24.02
CA ALA A 328 -6.33 -9.79 25.03
C ALA A 328 -7.00 -11.19 25.03
N GLU A 329 -6.97 -11.88 23.89
CA GLU A 329 -7.43 -13.27 23.72
C GLU A 329 -6.27 -14.30 23.82
N GLY A 330 -5.07 -13.85 24.25
CA GLY A 330 -3.91 -14.72 24.47
C GLY A 330 -3.12 -15.09 23.22
N LEU A 331 -3.36 -14.42 22.10
CA LEU A 331 -2.58 -14.58 20.88
C LEU A 331 -1.74 -13.33 20.61
N ALA A 332 -0.47 -13.37 21.05
CA ALA A 332 0.48 -12.31 20.72
C ALA A 332 0.83 -12.36 19.23
N LEU A 333 0.57 -11.28 18.52
CA LEU A 333 1.05 -11.09 17.15
C LEU A 333 2.53 -10.71 17.21
N TRP A 334 3.29 -11.14 16.17
CA TRP A 334 4.69 -10.76 16.08
C TRP A 334 4.82 -9.25 15.80
N GLU A 335 5.70 -8.63 16.54
CA GLU A 335 6.00 -7.22 16.44
C GLU A 335 7.51 -7.05 16.28
N GLY A 336 7.91 -6.41 15.19
CA GLY A 336 9.29 -5.97 15.00
C GLY A 336 9.51 -4.65 15.75
N LEU A 337 10.61 -4.57 16.52
CA LEU A 337 11.10 -3.28 16.99
C LEU A 337 11.97 -2.69 15.89
N THR A 338 11.62 -1.49 15.43
CA THR A 338 12.51 -0.67 14.60
C THR A 338 13.41 0.14 15.52
N THR A 339 14.69 0.22 15.21
CA THR A 339 15.68 0.85 16.09
C THR A 339 15.83 2.34 15.85
N THR A 340 15.40 2.84 14.71
CA THR A 340 15.44 4.26 14.38
C THR A 340 14.30 4.64 13.45
N SER A 341 13.61 5.72 13.78
CA SER A 341 12.88 6.58 12.85
C SER A 341 13.64 7.90 12.79
N ASP A 342 14.69 7.95 12.01
CA ASP A 342 15.37 9.21 11.71
C ASP A 342 14.66 9.96 10.58
#